data_37da91f0fe245d12a977dfcf9670d2dc
#
_entry.id   37da91f0fe245d12a977dfcf9670d2dc
#
_cell.length_a   1.000
_cell.length_b   1.000
_cell.length_c   1.000
_cell.angle_alpha   90.00
_cell.angle_beta   90.00
_cell.angle_gamma   90.00
#
_symmetry.space_group_name_H-M   'P 1'
#
loop_
_entity.id
_entity.type
_entity.pdbx_description
1 polymer ?
#
loop_
_entity_poly.entity_id
_entity_poly.type
_entity_poly.pdbx_seq_one_letter_code
_entity_poly.pdbx_strand_id
1 'polypeptide(L)'
;MVENQTYLFIVFSLTGIGLGVLFDFFRALRKTFKTPDLVTYLEDIIYWILAGIIVLYNIWFFNDGEIRIYMILGILIGTVIYTLTLSTIFIKINYFIMSKIKIILTFISKIFKIPIKFINNILNKLKKIIKFKEKKGEFGK
;
A
#
# COMPACT_ATOMS: atom_id res chain seq x y z
N MET A 1 -15.18 32.04 21.95
CA MET A 1 -15.53 30.61 22.07
C MET A 1 -16.03 29.99 20.75
N VAL A 2 -16.98 30.60 20.05
CA VAL A 2 -17.56 30.07 18.81
C VAL A 2 -16.52 30.02 17.64
N GLU A 3 -15.64 31.02 17.55
CA GLU A 3 -14.60 31.07 16.51
C GLU A 3 -13.64 29.89 16.60
N ASN A 4 -13.25 29.46 17.79
CA ASN A 4 -12.39 28.29 17.96
C ASN A 4 -13.10 26.99 17.55
N GLN A 5 -14.41 26.88 17.79
CA GLN A 5 -15.15 25.66 17.39
C GLN A 5 -15.26 25.52 15.87
N THR A 6 -15.53 26.64 15.18
CA THR A 6 -15.61 26.67 13.71
C THR A 6 -14.26 26.36 13.08
N TYR A 7 -13.20 26.96 13.62
CA TYR A 7 -11.83 26.68 13.17
C TYR A 7 -11.47 25.20 13.31
N LEU A 8 -11.68 24.63 14.49
CA LEU A 8 -11.42 23.22 14.76
C LEU A 8 -12.28 22.29 13.87
N PHE A 9 -13.55 22.63 13.68
CA PHE A 9 -14.42 21.88 12.78
C PHE A 9 -13.85 21.83 11.35
N ILE A 10 -13.35 22.94 10.83
CA ILE A 10 -12.73 23.01 9.50
C ILE A 10 -11.44 22.17 9.46
N VAL A 11 -10.57 22.31 10.46
CA VAL A 11 -9.32 21.54 10.55
C VAL A 11 -9.60 20.03 10.57
N PHE A 12 -10.58 19.59 11.37
CA PHE A 12 -10.94 18.17 11.44
C PHE A 12 -11.69 17.69 10.19
N SER A 13 -12.41 18.57 9.49
CA SER A 13 -12.97 18.23 8.17
C SER A 13 -11.87 18.03 7.12
N LEU A 14 -10.84 18.87 7.11
CA LEU A 14 -9.67 18.67 6.25
C LEU A 14 -8.92 17.38 6.62
N THR A 15 -8.81 17.07 7.91
CA THR A 15 -8.26 15.79 8.37
C THR A 15 -9.06 14.62 7.83
N GLY A 16 -10.40 14.69 7.86
CA GLY A 16 -11.28 13.68 7.28
C GLY A 16 -11.06 13.47 5.77
N ILE A 17 -10.87 14.57 5.02
CA ILE A 17 -10.50 14.51 3.60
C ILE A 17 -9.15 13.79 3.44
N GLY A 18 -8.15 14.13 4.24
CA GLY A 18 -6.83 13.48 4.21
C GLY A 18 -6.90 11.98 4.50
N LEU A 19 -7.72 11.57 5.45
CA LEU A 19 -7.97 10.15 5.75
C LEU A 19 -8.64 9.43 4.57
N GLY A 20 -9.55 10.08 3.86
CA GLY A 20 -10.16 9.56 2.65
C GLY A 20 -9.13 9.34 1.53
N VAL A 21 -8.23 10.30 1.31
CA VAL A 21 -7.10 10.16 0.36
C VAL A 21 -6.21 8.98 0.73
N LEU A 22 -5.86 8.85 2.01
CA LEU A 22 -5.06 7.74 2.51
C LEU A 22 -5.75 6.39 2.27
N PHE A 23 -7.05 6.31 2.52
CA PHE A 23 -7.84 5.11 2.25
C PHE A 23 -7.83 4.72 0.77
N ASP A 24 -8.04 5.68 -0.12
CA ASP A 24 -8.03 5.43 -1.56
C ASP A 24 -6.63 5.06 -2.08
N PHE A 25 -5.57 5.53 -1.45
CA PHE A 25 -4.21 5.10 -1.73
C PHE A 25 -4.03 3.60 -1.46
N PHE A 26 -4.41 3.12 -0.28
CA PHE A 26 -4.36 1.68 0.06
C PHE A 26 -5.29 0.86 -0.85
N ARG A 27 -6.46 1.37 -1.16
CA ARG A 27 -7.40 0.74 -2.11
C ARG A 27 -6.81 0.61 -3.51
N ALA A 28 -6.05 1.60 -3.98
CA ALA A 28 -5.37 1.56 -5.27
C ALA A 28 -4.22 0.53 -5.26
N LEU A 29 -3.46 0.42 -4.16
CA LEU A 29 -2.43 -0.60 -3.97
C LEU A 29 -3.02 -2.01 -4.15
N ARG A 30 -4.09 -2.33 -3.45
CA ARG A 30 -4.78 -3.63 -3.54
C ARG A 30 -5.21 -3.97 -4.97
N LYS A 31 -5.81 -3.02 -5.66
CA LYS A 31 -6.26 -3.21 -7.05
C LYS A 31 -5.10 -3.45 -8.02
N THR A 32 -3.97 -2.81 -7.79
CA THR A 32 -2.81 -2.87 -8.69
C THR A 32 -2.01 -4.14 -8.53
N PHE A 33 -1.76 -4.55 -7.28
CA PHE A 33 -0.85 -5.67 -6.99
C PHE A 33 -1.57 -7.01 -6.83
N LYS A 34 -2.91 -7.06 -6.85
CA LYS A 34 -3.70 -8.27 -6.59
C LYS A 34 -3.14 -9.01 -5.37
N THR A 35 -3.04 -8.31 -4.26
CA THR A 35 -2.47 -8.82 -3.02
C THR A 35 -3.29 -10.00 -2.49
N PRO A 36 -2.65 -11.04 -1.97
CA PRO A 36 -3.35 -12.12 -1.28
C PRO A 36 -4.04 -11.58 -0.02
N ASP A 37 -5.06 -12.29 0.46
CA ASP A 37 -5.92 -11.87 1.56
C ASP A 37 -5.16 -11.45 2.82
N LEU A 38 -4.09 -12.18 3.19
CA LEU A 38 -3.25 -11.84 4.35
C LEU A 38 -2.59 -10.46 4.22
N VAL A 39 -2.11 -10.10 3.04
CA VAL A 39 -1.49 -8.78 2.80
C VAL A 39 -2.55 -7.69 2.86
N THR A 40 -3.76 -7.95 2.38
CA THR A 40 -4.89 -7.03 2.48
C THR A 40 -5.24 -6.71 3.94
N TYR A 41 -5.27 -7.72 4.82
CA TYR A 41 -5.49 -7.50 6.25
C TYR A 41 -4.39 -6.65 6.89
N LEU A 42 -3.13 -6.88 6.52
CA LEU A 42 -2.00 -6.06 7.00
C LEU A 42 -2.11 -4.61 6.52
N GLU A 43 -2.48 -4.39 5.26
CA GLU A 43 -2.71 -3.04 4.72
C GLU A 43 -3.82 -2.31 5.47
N ASP A 44 -4.92 -3.00 5.81
CA ASP A 44 -6.01 -2.43 6.59
C ASP A 44 -5.57 -2.07 8.02
N ILE A 45 -4.78 -2.92 8.68
CA ILE A 45 -4.23 -2.63 10.00
C ILE A 45 -3.31 -1.41 9.95
N ILE A 46 -2.43 -1.35 8.96
CA ILE A 46 -1.52 -0.20 8.77
C ILE A 46 -2.33 1.08 8.53
N TYR A 47 -3.37 1.02 7.71
CA TYR A 47 -4.27 2.14 7.49
C TYR A 47 -4.88 2.65 8.80
N TRP A 48 -5.43 1.76 9.64
CA TRP A 48 -6.05 2.15 10.91
C TRP A 48 -5.04 2.74 11.89
N ILE A 49 -3.83 2.19 11.96
CA ILE A 49 -2.74 2.74 12.79
C ILE A 49 -2.37 4.15 12.32
N LEU A 50 -2.17 4.35 11.02
CA LEU A 50 -1.84 5.67 10.46
C LEU A 50 -2.97 6.68 10.68
N ALA A 51 -4.21 6.27 10.43
CA ALA A 51 -5.39 7.10 10.66
C ALA A 51 -5.50 7.52 12.13
N GLY A 52 -5.31 6.58 13.05
CA GLY A 52 -5.29 6.85 14.49
C GLY A 52 -4.20 7.85 14.88
N ILE A 53 -2.97 7.66 14.39
CA ILE A 53 -1.86 8.59 14.66
C ILE A 53 -2.17 9.99 14.13
N ILE A 54 -2.69 10.12 12.91
CA ILE A 54 -3.05 11.41 12.31
C ILE A 54 -4.12 12.11 13.13
N VAL A 55 -5.18 11.40 13.53
CA VAL A 55 -6.25 11.98 14.34
C VAL A 55 -5.76 12.41 15.71
N LEU A 56 -5.01 11.54 16.42
CA LEU A 56 -4.46 11.86 17.74
C LEU A 56 -3.49 13.03 17.68
N TYR A 57 -2.62 13.08 16.65
CA TYR A 57 -1.71 14.19 16.44
C TYR A 57 -2.48 15.51 16.25
N ASN A 58 -3.54 15.53 15.45
CA ASN A 58 -4.36 16.72 15.25
C ASN A 58 -5.11 17.13 16.53
N ILE A 59 -5.64 16.19 17.32
CA ILE A 59 -6.29 16.47 18.59
C ILE A 59 -5.29 17.13 19.56
N TRP A 60 -4.09 16.55 19.65
CA TRP A 60 -3.03 17.11 20.51
C TRP A 60 -2.62 18.51 20.05
N PHE A 61 -2.34 18.68 18.76
CA PHE A 61 -1.77 19.92 18.23
C PHE A 61 -2.75 21.08 18.18
N PHE A 62 -4.02 20.83 17.86
CA PHE A 62 -5.02 21.88 17.66
C PHE A 62 -5.96 22.08 18.86
N ASN A 63 -6.05 21.15 19.77
CA ASN A 63 -6.99 21.23 20.89
C ASN A 63 -6.44 20.66 22.21
N ASP A 64 -5.12 20.73 22.43
CA ASP A 64 -4.45 20.35 23.69
C ASP A 64 -4.84 18.95 24.22
N GLY A 65 -5.25 18.04 23.34
CA GLY A 65 -5.66 16.68 23.68
C GLY A 65 -7.14 16.54 24.11
N GLU A 66 -7.93 17.62 24.13
CA GLU A 66 -9.36 17.54 24.43
C GLU A 66 -10.15 17.01 23.23
N ILE A 67 -10.93 15.95 23.45
CA ILE A 67 -11.83 15.41 22.42
C ILE A 67 -13.21 16.04 22.54
N ARG A 68 -13.70 16.63 21.46
CA ARG A 68 -15.02 17.25 21.41
C ARG A 68 -15.84 16.73 20.24
N ILE A 69 -17.16 16.64 20.41
CA ILE A 69 -18.08 16.01 19.42
C ILE A 69 -17.97 16.63 18.03
N TYR A 70 -17.80 17.95 17.92
CA TYR A 70 -17.71 18.61 16.62
C TYR A 70 -16.45 18.24 15.83
N MET A 71 -15.39 17.76 16.48
CA MET A 71 -14.19 17.24 15.80
C MET A 71 -14.50 15.92 15.10
N ILE A 72 -15.22 15.03 15.77
CA ILE A 72 -15.65 13.75 15.19
C ILE A 72 -16.60 14.00 14.02
N LEU A 73 -17.55 14.93 14.19
CA LEU A 73 -18.45 15.34 13.12
C LEU A 73 -17.69 15.95 11.93
N GLY A 74 -16.67 16.76 12.20
CA GLY A 74 -15.79 17.32 11.17
C GLY A 74 -15.11 16.21 10.35
N ILE A 75 -14.49 15.23 11.00
CA ILE A 75 -13.84 14.09 10.33
C ILE A 75 -14.85 13.31 9.47
N LEU A 76 -16.03 13.00 10.01
CA LEU A 76 -17.06 12.28 9.29
C LEU A 76 -17.53 13.04 8.06
N ILE A 77 -17.86 14.32 8.21
CA ILE A 77 -18.30 15.17 7.12
C ILE A 77 -17.20 15.32 6.07
N GLY A 78 -15.95 15.56 6.48
CA GLY A 78 -14.81 15.64 5.60
C GLY A 78 -14.60 14.36 4.78
N THR A 79 -14.70 13.21 5.43
CA THR A 79 -14.58 11.90 4.75
C THR A 79 -15.75 11.68 3.76
N VAL A 80 -16.98 12.06 4.13
CA VAL A 80 -18.15 11.96 3.25
C VAL A 80 -18.00 12.88 2.03
N ILE A 81 -17.64 14.13 2.24
CA ILE A 81 -17.40 15.11 1.14
C ILE A 81 -16.32 14.55 0.20
N TYR A 82 -15.21 14.03 0.73
CA TYR A 82 -14.17 13.42 -0.06
C TYR A 82 -14.68 12.24 -0.89
N THR A 83 -15.39 11.30 -0.28
CA THR A 83 -15.87 10.10 -0.97
C THR A 83 -16.85 10.43 -2.08
N LEU A 84 -17.72 11.41 -1.89
CA LEU A 84 -18.71 11.81 -2.88
C LEU A 84 -18.10 12.62 -4.05
N THR A 85 -17.07 13.45 -3.77
CA THR A 85 -16.56 14.42 -4.74
C THR A 85 -15.24 13.96 -5.39
N LEU A 86 -14.27 13.59 -4.60
CA LEU A 86 -12.87 13.42 -5.02
C LEU A 86 -12.44 11.97 -5.19
N SER A 87 -13.08 11.02 -4.49
CA SER A 87 -12.65 9.61 -4.49
C SER A 87 -12.58 9.02 -5.90
N THR A 88 -13.55 9.30 -6.76
CA THR A 88 -13.57 8.75 -8.13
C THR A 88 -12.39 9.24 -8.97
N ILE A 89 -12.01 10.50 -8.81
CA ILE A 89 -10.88 11.12 -9.52
C ILE A 89 -9.56 10.59 -8.96
N PHE A 90 -9.43 10.57 -7.65
CA PHE A 90 -8.23 10.09 -6.96
C PHE A 90 -7.96 8.61 -7.22
N ILE A 91 -8.97 7.76 -7.25
CA ILE A 91 -8.82 6.35 -7.59
C ILE A 91 -8.27 6.18 -9.02
N LYS A 92 -8.76 6.95 -10.00
CA LYS A 92 -8.24 6.91 -11.38
C LYS A 92 -6.79 7.35 -11.45
N ILE A 93 -6.43 8.44 -10.80
CA ILE A 93 -5.06 8.97 -10.76
C ILE A 93 -4.12 7.99 -10.05
N ASN A 94 -4.50 7.50 -8.87
CA ASN A 94 -3.72 6.53 -8.11
C ASN A 94 -3.54 5.22 -8.89
N TYR A 95 -4.59 4.73 -9.55
CA TYR A 95 -4.50 3.54 -10.38
C TYR A 95 -3.51 3.74 -11.55
N PHE A 96 -3.53 4.90 -12.18
CA PHE A 96 -2.60 5.23 -13.26
C PHE A 96 -1.14 5.27 -12.76
N ILE A 97 -0.88 5.95 -11.64
CA ILE A 97 0.45 6.03 -11.02
C ILE A 97 0.94 4.64 -10.58
N MET A 98 0.10 3.89 -9.87
CA MET A 98 0.43 2.54 -9.39
C MET A 98 0.65 1.56 -10.55
N SER A 99 -0.10 1.69 -11.65
CA SER A 99 0.12 0.90 -12.85
C SER A 99 1.51 1.16 -13.45
N LYS A 100 1.98 2.41 -13.47
CA LYS A 100 3.33 2.76 -13.90
C LYS A 100 4.40 2.20 -12.96
N ILE A 101 4.19 2.29 -11.65
CA ILE A 101 5.09 1.71 -10.64
C ILE A 101 5.16 0.18 -10.81
N LYS A 102 4.04 -0.49 -11.05
CA LYS A 102 4.00 -1.93 -11.32
C LYS A 102 4.85 -2.32 -12.53
N ILE A 103 4.79 -1.54 -13.61
CA ILE A 103 5.60 -1.79 -14.81
C ILE A 103 7.09 -1.69 -14.45
N ILE A 104 7.49 -0.66 -13.71
CA ILE A 104 8.87 -0.47 -13.26
C ILE A 104 9.34 -1.61 -12.37
N LEU A 105 8.54 -2.00 -11.37
CA LEU A 105 8.85 -3.12 -10.48
C LEU A 105 8.92 -4.46 -11.23
N THR A 106 8.04 -4.67 -12.21
CA THR A 106 8.07 -5.87 -13.06
C THR A 106 9.33 -5.88 -13.94
N PHE A 107 9.74 -4.73 -14.44
CA PHE A 107 10.98 -4.60 -15.20
C PHE A 107 12.21 -4.90 -14.34
N ILE A 108 12.28 -4.34 -13.14
CA ILE A 108 13.35 -4.61 -12.16
C ILE A 108 13.37 -6.10 -11.78
N SER A 109 12.21 -6.70 -11.49
CA SER A 109 12.13 -8.12 -11.15
C SER A 109 12.54 -9.04 -12.31
N LYS A 110 12.30 -8.64 -13.57
CA LYS A 110 12.82 -9.35 -14.74
C LYS A 110 14.34 -9.32 -14.81
N ILE A 111 14.95 -8.16 -14.55
CA ILE A 111 16.41 -8.01 -14.52
C ILE A 111 17.03 -8.94 -13.48
N PHE A 112 16.44 -9.03 -12.29
CA PHE A 112 16.91 -9.96 -11.24
C PHE A 112 16.65 -11.44 -11.54
N LYS A 113 15.61 -11.75 -12.29
CA LYS A 113 15.29 -13.15 -12.66
C LYS A 113 16.19 -13.71 -13.78
N ILE A 114 16.77 -12.85 -14.63
CA ILE A 114 17.65 -13.27 -15.73
C ILE A 114 18.89 -13.99 -15.21
N PRO A 115 19.69 -13.45 -14.26
CA PRO A 115 20.87 -14.15 -13.75
C PRO A 115 20.52 -15.43 -12.98
N ILE A 116 19.41 -15.45 -12.24
CA ILE A 116 18.96 -16.64 -11.50
C ILE A 116 18.60 -17.77 -12.46
N LYS A 117 17.92 -17.46 -13.56
CA LYS A 117 17.56 -18.43 -14.59
C LYS A 117 18.81 -18.97 -15.33
N PHE A 118 19.81 -18.12 -15.52
CA PHE A 118 21.08 -18.51 -16.13
C PHE A 118 21.87 -19.45 -15.22
N ILE A 119 21.96 -19.14 -13.92
CA ILE A 119 22.59 -19.98 -12.89
C ILE A 119 21.89 -21.34 -12.78
N ASN A 120 20.56 -21.36 -12.74
CA ASN A 120 19.79 -22.60 -12.67
C ASN A 120 19.97 -23.47 -13.95
N ASN A 121 20.08 -22.85 -15.12
CA ASN A 121 20.37 -23.59 -16.36
C ASN A 121 21.78 -24.20 -16.36
N ILE A 122 22.78 -23.49 -15.84
CA ILE A 122 24.15 -24.01 -15.68
C ILE A 122 24.16 -25.17 -14.68
N LEU A 123 23.52 -25.00 -13.52
CA LEU A 123 23.41 -26.06 -12.50
C LEU A 123 22.72 -27.32 -13.04
N ASN A 124 21.67 -27.15 -13.83
CA ASN A 124 20.97 -28.28 -14.44
C ASN A 124 21.82 -28.97 -15.52
N LYS A 125 22.61 -28.20 -16.29
CA LYS A 125 23.58 -28.79 -17.23
C LYS A 125 24.67 -29.57 -16.51
N LEU A 126 25.22 -29.01 -15.43
CA LEU A 126 26.24 -29.68 -14.61
C LEU A 126 25.70 -30.97 -13.98
N LYS A 127 24.49 -30.92 -13.37
CA LYS A 127 23.83 -32.14 -12.85
C LYS A 127 23.62 -33.21 -13.92
N LYS A 128 23.28 -32.81 -15.14
CA LYS A 128 23.09 -33.74 -16.25
C LYS A 128 24.40 -34.40 -16.69
N ILE A 129 25.50 -33.66 -16.69
CA ILE A 129 26.85 -34.13 -17.01
C ILE A 129 27.35 -35.10 -15.93
N ILE A 130 27.19 -34.77 -14.65
CA ILE A 130 27.59 -35.59 -13.51
C ILE A 130 26.82 -36.94 -13.57
N LYS A 131 25.49 -36.88 -13.75
CA LYS A 131 24.64 -38.08 -13.84
C LYS A 131 24.98 -38.98 -15.05
N PHE A 132 25.46 -38.37 -16.15
CA PHE A 132 25.92 -39.11 -17.33
C PHE A 132 27.25 -39.79 -17.08
N LYS A 133 28.14 -39.18 -16.29
CA LYS A 133 29.45 -39.71 -15.93
C LYS A 133 29.34 -40.90 -14.95
N GLU A 134 28.40 -40.78 -13.99
CA GLU A 134 28.06 -41.83 -13.04
C GLU A 134 27.54 -43.10 -13.74
N LYS A 135 26.61 -42.91 -14.69
CA LYS A 135 26.05 -44.04 -15.48
C LYS A 135 27.04 -44.71 -16.39
N LYS A 136 28.09 -44.00 -16.83
CA LYS A 136 29.17 -44.58 -17.67
C LYS A 136 30.24 -45.31 -16.85
N GLY A 137 30.35 -44.99 -15.54
CA GLY A 137 31.25 -45.67 -14.59
C GLY A 137 30.72 -47.03 -14.13
N GLU A 138 29.38 -47.22 -14.15
CA GLU A 138 28.76 -48.52 -13.78
C GLU A 138 28.80 -49.59 -14.92
N PHE A 139 29.00 -49.17 -16.18
CA PHE A 139 29.10 -50.09 -17.32
C PHE A 139 30.56 -50.53 -17.65
N GLY A 140 31.51 -50.12 -16.83
CA GLY A 140 32.93 -50.40 -17.02
C GLY A 140 33.56 -51.32 -15.96
N LYS A 141 32.73 -52.09 -15.22
CA LYS A 141 33.21 -53.17 -14.32
C LYS A 141 32.68 -54.50 -14.78
#